data_e615bfe300427ace51a3ab9dff44c6b8
#
_entry.id   e615bfe300427ace51a3ab9dff44c6b8
#
_cell.length_a   1.000
_cell.length_b   1.000
_cell.length_c   1.000
_cell.angle_alpha   90.00
_cell.angle_beta   90.00
_cell.angle_gamma   90.00
#
_symmetry.space_group_name_H-M   'P 1'
#
loop_
_entity.id
_entity.type
_entity.pdbx_description
1 polymer ?
#
loop_
_entity_poly.entity_id
_entity_poly.type
_entity_poly.pdbx_seq_one_letter_code
_entity_poly.pdbx_strand_id
1 'polypeptide(L)'
;MIRRMKLLQIKMLNFIIGSPITYEMAVVNRKEAPDKISLSGKLGREISNVIVKHKAFFDGFDKIIVYYDNGQIELGAILNTVFSIHFSNVEFRKAEPQKYRLLQAADFICSMELLKIKKNENRLRKSEKQFFYKPQELKKTFFKAVDKKRLGK
;
A
#
# COMPACT_ATOMS: atom_id res chain seq x y z
N MET A 1 19.27 15.53 -10.08
CA MET A 1 18.35 14.34 -10.04
C MET A 1 17.82 14.05 -8.63
N ILE A 2 18.67 13.85 -7.65
CA ILE A 2 18.28 13.55 -6.25
C ILE A 2 17.35 14.62 -5.63
N ARG A 3 17.63 15.90 -5.82
CA ARG A 3 16.75 17.00 -5.34
C ARG A 3 15.35 16.97 -5.94
N ARG A 4 15.23 16.65 -7.24
CA ARG A 4 13.94 16.59 -7.94
C ARG A 4 13.09 15.41 -7.45
N MET A 5 13.70 14.26 -7.24
CA MET A 5 12.99 13.07 -6.70
C MET A 5 12.50 13.32 -5.28
N LYS A 6 13.28 13.98 -4.42
CA LYS A 6 12.85 14.40 -3.08
C LYS A 6 11.65 15.32 -3.12
N LEU A 7 11.65 16.30 -4.00
CA LEU A 7 10.53 17.23 -4.13
C LEU A 7 9.25 16.51 -4.50
N LEU A 8 9.31 15.52 -5.40
CA LEU A 8 8.16 14.71 -5.79
C LEU A 8 7.63 13.87 -4.61
N GLN A 9 8.52 13.34 -3.79
CA GLN A 9 8.13 12.57 -2.60
C GLN A 9 7.49 13.45 -1.54
N ILE A 10 8.03 14.64 -1.30
CA ILE A 10 7.43 15.61 -0.38
C ILE A 10 6.04 16.03 -0.87
N LYS A 11 5.86 16.27 -2.17
CA LYS A 11 4.56 16.58 -2.76
C LYS A 11 3.55 15.43 -2.58
N MET A 12 4.00 14.18 -2.77
CA MET A 12 3.14 13.02 -2.54
C MET A 12 2.79 12.87 -1.07
N LEU A 13 3.75 13.04 -0.17
CA LEU A 13 3.51 13.00 1.28
C LEU A 13 2.50 14.08 1.70
N ASN A 14 2.64 15.31 1.21
CA ASN A 14 1.70 16.40 1.50
C ASN A 14 0.29 16.09 0.96
N PHE A 15 0.20 15.47 -0.22
CA PHE A 15 -1.09 15.00 -0.74
C PHE A 15 -1.72 13.96 0.18
N ILE A 16 -0.96 12.96 0.63
CA ILE A 16 -1.45 11.92 1.55
C ILE A 16 -1.92 12.53 2.87
N ILE A 17 -1.12 13.43 3.45
CA ILE A 17 -1.45 14.08 4.73
C ILE A 17 -2.71 14.95 4.60
N GLY A 18 -2.82 15.73 3.54
CA GLY A 18 -3.92 16.65 3.32
C GLY A 18 -5.22 16.02 2.77
N SER A 19 -5.18 14.76 2.35
CA SER A 19 -6.35 14.05 1.80
C SER A 19 -7.06 13.21 2.85
N PRO A 20 -8.38 13.00 2.75
CA PRO A 20 -9.15 12.15 3.67
C PRO A 20 -8.98 10.66 3.36
N ILE A 21 -7.75 10.25 3.09
CA ILE A 21 -7.41 8.85 2.80
C ILE A 21 -6.92 8.15 4.05
N THR A 22 -7.24 6.88 4.14
CA THR A 22 -6.66 5.93 5.09
C THR A 22 -6.06 4.76 4.32
N TYR A 23 -5.20 3.98 4.96
CA TYR A 23 -4.63 2.79 4.34
C TYR A 23 -4.55 1.62 5.31
N GLU A 24 -4.44 0.44 4.77
CA GLU A 24 -4.04 -0.77 5.46
C GLU A 24 -3.11 -1.60 4.56
N MET A 25 -2.43 -2.57 5.13
CA MET A 25 -1.40 -3.36 4.47
C MET A 25 -1.73 -4.84 4.50
N ALA A 26 -1.55 -5.49 3.37
CA ALA A 26 -1.40 -6.94 3.29
C ALA A 26 0.07 -7.26 3.00
N VAL A 27 0.71 -8.03 3.86
CA VAL A 27 2.14 -8.37 3.76
C VAL A 27 2.31 -9.88 3.74
N VAL A 28 3.07 -10.36 2.76
CA VAL A 28 3.44 -11.78 2.64
C VAL A 28 4.95 -11.91 2.58
N ASN A 29 5.51 -12.77 3.42
CA ASN A 29 6.93 -13.11 3.34
C ASN A 29 7.14 -14.10 2.19
N ARG A 30 7.92 -13.70 1.18
CA ARG A 30 8.18 -14.53 0.00
C ARG A 30 8.90 -15.84 0.32
N LYS A 31 9.67 -15.91 1.40
CA LYS A 31 10.30 -17.16 1.84
C LYS A 31 9.29 -18.23 2.24
N GLU A 32 8.11 -17.82 2.68
CA GLU A 32 7.01 -18.72 3.08
C GLU A 32 6.07 -19.06 1.91
N ALA A 33 6.26 -18.43 0.75
CA ALA A 33 5.48 -18.62 -0.45
C ALA A 33 6.41 -18.64 -1.69
N PRO A 34 7.17 -19.74 -1.89
CA PRO A 34 8.22 -19.79 -2.90
C PRO A 34 7.69 -19.82 -4.33
N ASP A 35 6.52 -20.36 -4.53
CA ASP A 35 5.86 -20.44 -5.84
C ASP A 35 4.73 -19.41 -5.98
N LYS A 36 4.30 -19.20 -7.21
CA LYS A 36 3.31 -18.21 -7.59
C LYS A 36 1.91 -18.50 -7.02
N ILE A 37 1.54 -19.76 -6.96
CA ILE A 37 0.22 -20.19 -6.48
C ILE A 37 0.11 -19.96 -4.99
N SER A 38 1.11 -20.39 -4.23
CA SER A 38 1.15 -20.19 -2.77
C SER A 38 1.24 -18.71 -2.41
N LEU A 39 1.97 -17.92 -3.19
CA LEU A 39 2.05 -16.46 -3.01
C LEU A 39 0.68 -15.79 -3.21
N SER A 40 -0.01 -16.13 -4.31
CA SER A 40 -1.35 -15.59 -4.61
C SER A 40 -2.37 -16.01 -3.55
N GLY A 41 -2.34 -17.24 -3.10
CA GLY A 41 -3.23 -17.74 -2.04
C GLY A 41 -3.00 -17.05 -0.69
N LYS A 42 -1.73 -16.86 -0.29
CA LYS A 42 -1.39 -16.13 0.94
C LYS A 42 -1.76 -14.66 0.85
N LEU A 43 -1.49 -14.01 -0.28
CA LEU A 43 -1.84 -12.60 -0.48
C LEU A 43 -3.36 -12.40 -0.43
N GLY A 44 -4.13 -13.27 -1.08
CA GLY A 44 -5.59 -13.23 -1.02
C GLY A 44 -6.11 -13.40 0.41
N ARG A 45 -5.52 -14.28 1.19
CA ARG A 45 -5.84 -14.48 2.62
C ARG A 45 -5.54 -13.23 3.44
N GLU A 46 -4.37 -12.62 3.25
CA GLU A 46 -4.01 -11.40 3.99
C GLU A 46 -4.92 -10.21 3.63
N ILE A 47 -5.30 -10.05 2.36
CA ILE A 47 -6.28 -9.04 1.94
C ILE A 47 -7.65 -9.32 2.59
N SER A 48 -8.09 -10.57 2.59
CA SER A 48 -9.33 -10.98 3.27
C SER A 48 -9.29 -10.66 4.77
N ASN A 49 -8.18 -10.94 5.44
CA ASN A 49 -7.99 -10.63 6.86
C ASN A 49 -8.10 -9.12 7.13
N VAL A 50 -7.54 -8.29 6.26
CA VAL A 50 -7.68 -6.82 6.34
C VAL A 50 -9.15 -6.40 6.24
N ILE A 51 -9.89 -6.96 5.30
CA ILE A 51 -11.33 -6.67 5.12
C ILE A 51 -12.12 -7.06 6.36
N VAL A 52 -11.91 -8.27 6.87
CA VAL A 52 -12.60 -8.77 8.06
C VAL A 52 -12.29 -7.92 9.29
N LYS A 53 -11.01 -7.60 9.49
CA LYS A 53 -10.55 -6.74 10.59
C LYS A 53 -11.23 -5.36 10.59
N HIS A 54 -11.47 -4.81 9.40
CA HIS A 54 -12.05 -3.48 9.23
C HIS A 54 -13.46 -3.50 8.65
N LYS A 55 -14.19 -4.59 8.89
CA LYS A 55 -15.55 -4.77 8.33
C LYS A 55 -16.48 -3.60 8.63
N ALA A 56 -16.47 -3.07 9.84
CA ALA A 56 -17.31 -1.93 10.24
C ALA A 56 -17.02 -0.67 9.41
N PHE A 57 -15.77 -0.46 8.98
CA PHE A 57 -15.41 0.63 8.08
C PHE A 57 -16.04 0.42 6.69
N PHE A 58 -15.93 -0.78 6.14
CA PHE A 58 -16.47 -1.09 4.81
C PHE A 58 -18.00 -1.10 4.78
N ASP A 59 -18.64 -1.57 5.85
CA ASP A 59 -20.10 -1.61 5.98
C ASP A 59 -20.74 -0.20 6.03
N GLY A 60 -19.95 0.83 6.24
CA GLY A 60 -20.37 2.23 6.16
C GLY A 60 -20.61 2.77 4.74
N PHE A 61 -20.35 1.95 3.70
CA PHE A 61 -20.46 2.39 2.31
C PHE A 61 -21.47 1.52 1.53
N ASP A 62 -22.31 2.17 0.74
CA ASP A 62 -23.32 1.50 -0.10
C ASP A 62 -22.68 0.82 -1.32
N LYS A 63 -21.52 1.30 -1.76
CA LYS A 63 -20.79 0.79 -2.92
C LYS A 63 -19.30 0.90 -2.70
N ILE A 64 -18.56 -0.12 -3.14
CA ILE A 64 -17.09 -0.15 -3.14
C ILE A 64 -16.58 -0.15 -4.58
N ILE A 65 -15.66 0.74 -4.88
CA ILE A 65 -14.97 0.79 -6.17
C ILE A 65 -13.51 0.46 -5.93
N VAL A 66 -13.05 -0.64 -6.52
CA VAL A 66 -11.68 -1.12 -6.41
C VAL A 66 -10.90 -0.71 -7.64
N TYR A 67 -9.95 0.19 -7.47
CA TYR A 67 -8.98 0.53 -8.51
C TYR A 67 -7.72 -0.30 -8.36
N TYR A 68 -7.21 -0.82 -9.45
CA TYR A 68 -5.96 -1.56 -9.46
C TYR A 68 -5.13 -1.27 -10.72
N ASP A 69 -3.81 -1.44 -10.61
CA ASP A 69 -2.87 -1.22 -11.69
C ASP A 69 -3.13 -2.19 -12.85
N ASN A 70 -3.34 -1.65 -14.04
CA ASN A 70 -3.60 -2.42 -15.25
C ASN A 70 -2.41 -3.32 -15.68
N GLY A 71 -1.19 -3.03 -15.22
CA GLY A 71 -0.01 -3.87 -15.41
C GLY A 71 0.09 -5.06 -14.48
N GLN A 72 -0.73 -5.13 -13.42
CA GLN A 72 -0.71 -6.18 -12.40
C GLN A 72 -1.94 -7.10 -12.52
N ILE A 73 -1.99 -7.90 -13.57
CA ILE A 73 -3.15 -8.75 -13.89
C ILE A 73 -3.48 -9.72 -12.75
N GLU A 74 -2.48 -10.33 -12.13
CA GLU A 74 -2.66 -11.30 -11.04
C GLU A 74 -3.20 -10.66 -9.78
N LEU A 75 -2.68 -9.51 -9.40
CA LEU A 75 -3.20 -8.75 -8.27
C LEU A 75 -4.65 -8.33 -8.53
N GLY A 76 -4.98 -7.92 -9.75
CA GLY A 76 -6.34 -7.61 -10.16
C GLY A 76 -7.29 -8.81 -9.99
N ALA A 77 -6.86 -10.01 -10.37
CA ALA A 77 -7.64 -11.24 -10.19
C ALA A 77 -7.86 -11.57 -8.70
N ILE A 78 -6.83 -11.43 -7.86
CA ILE A 78 -6.92 -11.66 -6.42
C ILE A 78 -7.90 -10.67 -5.79
N LEU A 79 -7.77 -9.38 -6.08
CA LEU A 79 -8.65 -8.33 -5.57
C LEU A 79 -10.10 -8.58 -5.99
N ASN A 80 -10.33 -8.92 -7.26
CA ASN A 80 -11.65 -9.24 -7.77
C ASN A 80 -12.29 -10.40 -6.97
N THR A 81 -11.57 -11.49 -6.80
CA THR A 81 -12.05 -12.66 -6.06
C THR A 81 -12.34 -12.31 -4.61
N VAL A 82 -11.41 -11.71 -3.90
CA VAL A 82 -11.54 -11.43 -2.46
C VAL A 82 -12.66 -10.43 -2.19
N PHE A 83 -12.71 -9.31 -2.92
CA PHE A 83 -13.77 -8.31 -2.71
C PHE A 83 -15.15 -8.82 -3.11
N SER A 84 -15.27 -9.62 -4.16
CA SER A 84 -16.56 -10.23 -4.56
C SER A 84 -17.09 -11.25 -3.54
N ILE A 85 -16.22 -11.89 -2.78
CA ILE A 85 -16.63 -12.79 -1.68
C ILE A 85 -17.21 -11.99 -0.52
N HIS A 86 -16.63 -10.84 -0.19
CA HIS A 86 -16.99 -10.06 1.00
C HIS A 86 -18.12 -9.04 0.76
N PHE A 87 -18.31 -8.59 -0.48
CA PHE A 87 -19.22 -7.49 -0.79
C PHE A 87 -20.08 -7.78 -2.00
N SER A 88 -21.39 -7.46 -1.90
CA SER A 88 -22.36 -7.64 -2.98
C SER A 88 -22.35 -6.51 -4.00
N ASN A 89 -21.98 -5.29 -3.59
CA ASN A 89 -21.97 -4.11 -4.45
C ASN A 89 -20.54 -3.57 -4.63
N VAL A 90 -19.80 -4.23 -5.51
CA VAL A 90 -18.40 -3.94 -5.82
C VAL A 90 -18.23 -3.71 -7.32
N GLU A 91 -17.48 -2.70 -7.68
CA GLU A 91 -17.06 -2.40 -9.04
C GLU A 91 -15.52 -2.41 -9.13
N PHE A 92 -14.98 -3.01 -10.19
CA PHE A 92 -13.53 -3.09 -10.41
C PHE A 92 -13.14 -2.25 -11.61
N ARG A 93 -12.12 -1.40 -11.44
CA ARG A 93 -11.60 -0.50 -12.46
C ARG A 93 -10.11 -0.66 -12.63
N LYS A 94 -9.70 -1.07 -13.82
CA LYS A 94 -8.29 -0.99 -14.23
C LYS A 94 -7.88 0.45 -14.37
N ALA A 95 -6.71 0.80 -13.87
CA ALA A 95 -6.21 2.16 -13.94
C ALA A 95 -4.72 2.20 -14.26
N GLU A 96 -4.32 3.25 -14.98
CA GLU A 96 -2.91 3.54 -15.22
C GLU A 96 -2.37 4.37 -14.05
N PRO A 97 -1.33 3.90 -13.34
CA PRO A 97 -0.82 4.60 -12.15
C PRO A 97 -0.48 6.08 -12.41
N GLN A 98 0.02 6.41 -13.60
CA GLN A 98 0.40 7.78 -13.98
C GLN A 98 -0.80 8.74 -14.00
N LYS A 99 -2.01 8.24 -14.23
CA LYS A 99 -3.24 9.04 -14.34
C LYS A 99 -4.04 9.13 -13.04
N TYR A 100 -3.75 8.26 -12.06
CA TYR A 100 -4.53 8.16 -10.83
C TYR A 100 -3.69 8.44 -9.59
N ARG A 101 -3.95 9.57 -8.96
CA ARG A 101 -3.21 10.02 -7.77
C ARG A 101 -3.33 9.03 -6.60
N LEU A 102 -4.47 8.37 -6.44
CA LEU A 102 -4.64 7.36 -5.37
C LEU A 102 -3.77 6.12 -5.58
N LEU A 103 -3.58 5.67 -6.82
CA LEU A 103 -2.63 4.57 -7.10
C LEU A 103 -1.18 4.98 -6.82
N GLN A 104 -0.81 6.21 -7.17
CA GLN A 104 0.50 6.76 -6.84
C GLN A 104 0.71 6.86 -5.32
N ALA A 105 -0.33 7.24 -4.58
CA ALA A 105 -0.30 7.26 -3.13
C ALA A 105 -0.16 5.85 -2.54
N ALA A 106 -0.87 4.87 -3.08
CA ALA A 106 -0.74 3.47 -2.67
C ALA A 106 0.68 2.94 -2.89
N ASP A 107 1.29 3.19 -4.04
CA ASP A 107 2.68 2.83 -4.34
C ASP A 107 3.67 3.50 -3.38
N PHE A 108 3.46 4.78 -3.10
CA PHE A 108 4.29 5.52 -2.16
C PHE A 108 4.20 4.95 -0.75
N ILE A 109 3.00 4.69 -0.24
CA ILE A 109 2.77 4.11 1.08
C ILE A 109 3.37 2.70 1.15
N CYS A 110 3.16 1.87 0.12
CA CYS A 110 3.75 0.54 0.02
C CYS A 110 5.28 0.59 0.10
N SER A 111 5.92 1.52 -0.61
CA SER A 111 7.36 1.74 -0.57
C SER A 111 7.85 2.17 0.83
N MET A 112 7.10 3.06 1.51
CA MET A 112 7.43 3.51 2.86
C MET A 112 7.32 2.36 3.88
N GLU A 113 6.27 1.57 3.81
CA GLU A 113 6.09 0.41 4.70
C GLU A 113 7.16 -0.67 4.46
N LEU A 114 7.54 -0.91 3.20
CA LEU A 114 8.65 -1.82 2.88
C LEU A 114 9.98 -1.33 3.45
N LEU A 115 10.28 -0.03 3.36
CA LEU A 115 11.47 0.57 3.96
C LEU A 115 11.46 0.46 5.48
N LYS A 116 10.29 0.60 6.11
CA LYS A 116 10.12 0.43 7.55
C LYS A 116 10.44 -1.02 7.98
N ILE A 117 9.95 -2.01 7.25
CA ILE A 117 10.27 -3.42 7.46
C ILE A 117 11.77 -3.66 7.31
N LYS A 118 12.36 -3.21 6.21
CA LYS A 118 13.81 -3.34 5.96
C LYS A 118 14.66 -2.66 7.02
N LYS A 119 14.23 -1.50 7.52
CA LYS A 119 14.93 -0.78 8.58
C LYS A 119 14.89 -1.57 9.89
N ASN A 120 13.73 -2.08 10.27
CA ASN A 120 13.57 -2.86 11.50
C ASN A 120 14.40 -4.15 11.46
N GLU A 121 14.62 -4.71 10.28
CA GLU A 121 15.44 -5.90 10.05
C GLU A 121 16.91 -5.60 9.71
N ASN A 122 17.33 -4.33 9.79
CA ASN A 122 18.68 -3.87 9.45
C ASN A 122 19.11 -4.18 7.99
N ARG A 123 18.15 -4.23 7.06
CA ARG A 123 18.35 -4.61 5.64
C ARG A 123 18.33 -3.43 4.66
N LEU A 124 18.41 -2.19 5.13
CA LEU A 124 18.46 -1.03 4.24
C LEU A 124 19.75 -1.02 3.41
N ARG A 125 19.61 -0.89 2.09
CA ARG A 125 20.72 -0.71 1.15
C ARG A 125 21.35 0.69 1.29
N LYS A 126 22.59 0.84 0.86
CA LYS A 126 23.29 2.15 0.86
C LYS A 126 22.50 3.23 0.12
N SER A 127 21.96 2.90 -1.05
CA SER A 127 21.13 3.82 -1.84
C SER A 127 19.85 4.23 -1.12
N GLU A 128 19.20 3.31 -0.43
CA GLU A 128 17.98 3.60 0.37
C GLU A 128 18.32 4.51 1.56
N LYS A 129 19.47 4.27 2.23
CA LYS A 129 19.95 5.14 3.30
C LYS A 129 20.31 6.55 2.82
N GLN A 130 20.97 6.65 1.66
CA GLN A 130 21.34 7.94 1.06
C GLN A 130 20.13 8.71 0.53
N PHE A 131 19.18 7.98 -0.04
CA PHE A 131 17.97 8.56 -0.63
C PHE A 131 17.09 9.25 0.42
N PHE A 132 17.02 8.69 1.63
CA PHE A 132 16.21 9.20 2.73
C PHE A 132 17.04 9.89 3.86
N TYR A 133 18.27 10.26 3.60
CA TYR A 133 19.21 10.79 4.61
C TYR A 133 19.55 9.77 5.71
N LYS A 134 19.62 10.25 6.94
CA LYS A 134 19.89 9.40 8.11
C LYS A 134 18.62 8.63 8.50
N PRO A 135 18.74 7.38 8.97
CA PRO A 135 17.58 6.57 9.39
C PRO A 135 16.64 7.24 10.41
N GLN A 136 17.16 8.15 11.23
CA GLN A 136 16.36 8.92 12.19
C GLN A 136 15.44 9.95 11.54
N GLU A 137 15.91 10.63 10.48
CA GLU A 137 15.06 11.58 9.72
C GLU A 137 13.98 10.85 8.94
N LEU A 138 14.31 9.68 8.40
CA LEU A 138 13.35 8.80 7.76
C LEU A 138 12.19 8.48 8.71
N LYS A 139 12.50 8.05 9.93
CA LYS A 139 11.52 7.74 10.97
C LYS A 139 10.63 8.92 11.34
N LYS A 140 11.23 10.10 11.54
CA LYS A 140 10.49 11.30 11.98
C LYS A 140 9.58 11.85 10.89
N THR A 141 10.08 11.99 9.66
CA THR A 141 9.41 12.77 8.62
C THR A 141 8.40 11.92 7.85
N PHE A 142 8.81 10.74 7.39
CA PHE A 142 7.98 9.90 6.51
C PHE A 142 7.15 8.88 7.26
N PHE A 143 7.77 8.04 8.08
CA PHE A 143 7.06 6.93 8.72
C PHE A 143 5.99 7.41 9.68
N LYS A 144 6.30 8.39 10.51
CA LYS A 144 5.33 8.93 11.48
C LYS A 144 4.15 9.62 10.81
N ALA A 145 4.38 10.34 9.72
CA ALA A 145 3.33 11.03 8.99
C ALA A 145 2.41 10.03 8.27
N VAL A 146 2.97 9.01 7.63
CA VAL A 146 2.21 7.95 6.95
C VAL A 146 1.46 7.08 7.96
N ASP A 147 2.09 6.69 9.06
CA ASP A 147 1.47 5.86 10.11
C ASP A 147 0.18 6.47 10.68
N LYS A 148 0.07 7.80 10.74
CA LYS A 148 -1.16 8.48 11.19
C LYS A 148 -2.37 8.25 10.30
N LYS A 149 -2.15 7.80 9.06
CA LYS A 149 -3.19 7.50 8.07
C LYS A 149 -3.63 6.04 8.09
N ARG A 150 -2.99 5.22 8.91
CA ARG A 150 -3.35 3.80 8.99
C ARG A 150 -4.73 3.62 9.63
N LEU A 151 -5.57 2.80 9.00
CA LEU A 151 -6.92 2.52 9.46
C LEU A 151 -6.89 1.83 10.84
N GLY A 152 -7.68 2.34 11.78
CA GLY A 152 -7.77 1.79 13.14
C GLY A 152 -6.69 2.29 14.12
N LYS A 153 -5.94 3.34 13.74
CA LYS A 153 -5.03 4.07 14.66
C LYS A 153 -5.60 5.40 15.10
#